data_4702ba5e57f6f706cb89164b6ff441f4
#
_entry.id   4702ba5e57f6f706cb89164b6ff441f4
#
_cell.length_a   1.000
_cell.length_b   1.000
_cell.length_c   1.000
_cell.angle_alpha   90.00
_cell.angle_beta   90.00
_cell.angle_gamma   90.00
#
_symmetry.space_group_name_H-M   'P 1'
#
loop_
_entity.id
_entity.type
_entity.pdbx_description
1 polymer ?
#
loop_
_entity_poly.entity_id
_entity_poly.type
_entity_poly.pdbx_seq_one_letter_code
_entity_poly.pdbx_strand_id
1 'polypeptide(L)'
;MKYHTVRETAKQWNLSDRTVQQFCIDGRIPGAQKFGRSWAIPADAEKPQVPRIVRKRDAAQSFATGMLDNANLMPLMNTPFPPGRCFASVEAMAPGPRRDIALAEYHYFTGKPEAAATEVESYLTSADMGARLSACLIYAYANLSIGEIQCAKFALKELNASLSAAGEQSAQ
;
A
#
# COMPACT_ATOMS: atom_id res chain seq x y z
N MET A 1 -44.46 15.24 3.26
CA MET A 1 -43.16 14.53 3.13
C MET A 1 -42.32 14.86 4.34
N LYS A 2 -41.72 13.84 4.99
CA LYS A 2 -40.81 14.06 6.12
C LYS A 2 -39.38 14.20 5.56
N TYR A 3 -38.61 15.13 6.10
CA TYR A 3 -37.22 15.35 5.72
C TYR A 3 -36.33 15.14 6.92
N HIS A 4 -35.18 14.59 6.68
CA HIS A 4 -34.11 14.40 7.65
C HIS A 4 -32.97 15.40 7.39
N THR A 5 -32.26 15.74 8.44
CA THR A 5 -31.02 16.50 8.35
C THR A 5 -29.88 15.57 7.91
N VAL A 6 -28.77 16.15 7.42
CA VAL A 6 -27.54 15.40 7.12
C VAL A 6 -27.13 14.50 8.29
N ARG A 7 -27.20 15.02 9.51
CA ARG A 7 -26.78 14.29 10.72
C ARG A 7 -27.68 13.10 11.05
N GLU A 8 -28.98 13.23 10.85
CA GLU A 8 -29.95 12.13 11.05
C GLU A 8 -29.76 11.06 9.99
N THR A 9 -29.61 11.45 8.72
CA THR A 9 -29.34 10.53 7.62
C THR A 9 -28.00 9.82 7.79
N ALA A 10 -26.97 10.51 8.24
CA ALA A 10 -25.66 9.95 8.51
C ALA A 10 -25.72 8.83 9.57
N LYS A 11 -26.47 9.06 10.64
CA LYS A 11 -26.72 8.04 11.67
C LYS A 11 -27.49 6.85 11.11
N GLN A 12 -28.55 7.09 10.34
CA GLN A 12 -29.38 6.04 9.76
C GLN A 12 -28.60 5.15 8.80
N TRP A 13 -27.72 5.76 7.97
CA TRP A 13 -26.94 5.04 6.96
C TRP A 13 -25.60 4.53 7.48
N ASN A 14 -25.26 4.82 8.73
CA ASN A 14 -23.95 4.53 9.34
C ASN A 14 -22.80 5.09 8.50
N LEU A 15 -22.89 6.39 8.20
CA LEU A 15 -21.92 7.15 7.42
C LEU A 15 -21.49 8.41 8.18
N SER A 16 -20.41 9.05 7.73
CA SER A 16 -20.04 10.37 8.25
C SER A 16 -20.92 11.47 7.65
N ASP A 17 -21.17 12.55 8.42
CA ASP A 17 -21.90 13.72 7.97
C ASP A 17 -21.32 14.28 6.66
N ARG A 18 -19.99 14.28 6.55
CA ARG A 18 -19.24 14.72 5.36
C ARG A 18 -19.56 13.88 4.12
N THR A 19 -19.71 12.57 4.29
CA THR A 19 -20.05 11.66 3.19
C THR A 19 -21.47 11.91 2.69
N VAL A 20 -22.42 12.10 3.59
CA VAL A 20 -23.80 12.41 3.22
C VAL A 20 -23.91 13.78 2.55
N GLN A 21 -23.19 14.79 3.06
CA GLN A 21 -23.07 16.10 2.41
C GLN A 21 -22.55 15.99 0.99
N GLN A 22 -21.51 15.19 0.77
CA GLN A 22 -20.94 14.97 -0.56
C GLN A 22 -21.96 14.33 -1.51
N PHE A 23 -22.73 13.35 -1.04
CA PHE A 23 -23.79 12.75 -1.85
C PHE A 23 -24.89 13.74 -2.24
N CYS A 24 -25.21 14.71 -1.34
CA CYS A 24 -26.12 15.77 -1.68
C CYS A 24 -25.54 16.73 -2.75
N ILE A 25 -24.27 17.09 -2.62
CA ILE A 25 -23.56 17.96 -3.59
C ILE A 25 -23.47 17.29 -4.95
N ASP A 26 -23.17 16.01 -4.98
CA ASP A 26 -23.02 15.19 -6.19
C ASP A 26 -24.39 14.84 -6.84
N GLY A 27 -25.52 15.27 -6.25
CA GLY A 27 -26.87 14.97 -6.75
C GLY A 27 -27.24 13.49 -6.67
N ARG A 28 -26.56 12.70 -5.83
CA ARG A 28 -26.73 11.24 -5.72
C ARG A 28 -27.90 10.83 -4.81
N ILE A 29 -28.52 11.77 -4.13
CA ILE A 29 -29.71 11.56 -3.31
C ILE A 29 -30.88 12.24 -4.03
N PRO A 30 -31.77 11.47 -4.68
CA PRO A 30 -32.94 12.04 -5.33
C PRO A 30 -33.81 12.82 -4.35
N GLY A 31 -34.23 14.02 -4.71
CA GLY A 31 -35.09 14.83 -3.86
C GLY A 31 -34.43 15.58 -2.71
N ALA A 32 -33.10 15.47 -2.55
CA ALA A 32 -32.37 16.28 -1.59
C ALA A 32 -32.39 17.75 -2.02
N GLN A 33 -32.77 18.65 -1.09
CA GLN A 33 -32.88 20.08 -1.32
C GLN A 33 -31.99 20.88 -0.38
N LYS A 34 -31.38 21.92 -0.90
CA LYS A 34 -30.52 22.81 -0.11
C LYS A 34 -31.32 23.98 0.45
N PHE A 35 -31.37 24.12 1.76
CA PHE A 35 -31.97 25.26 2.46
C PHE A 35 -30.88 26.04 3.17
N GLY A 36 -30.46 27.15 2.59
CA GLY A 36 -29.38 27.96 3.12
C GLY A 36 -28.06 27.15 3.26
N ARG A 37 -27.62 26.93 4.49
CA ARG A 37 -26.41 26.15 4.80
C ARG A 37 -26.66 24.66 5.07
N SER A 38 -27.93 24.26 5.13
CA SER A 38 -28.34 22.90 5.48
C SER A 38 -28.94 22.15 4.30
N TRP A 39 -28.88 20.83 4.30
CA TRP A 39 -29.56 19.97 3.36
C TRP A 39 -30.76 19.32 4.03
N ALA A 40 -31.89 19.27 3.34
CA ALA A 40 -33.06 18.48 3.67
C ALA A 40 -33.11 17.25 2.75
N ILE A 41 -33.09 16.09 3.32
CA ILE A 41 -33.03 14.79 2.64
C ILE A 41 -34.36 14.09 2.87
N PRO A 42 -35.06 13.61 1.82
CA PRO A 42 -36.30 12.86 2.04
C PRO A 42 -36.07 11.67 2.97
N ALA A 43 -37.00 11.43 3.88
CA ALA A 43 -36.90 10.36 4.88
C ALA A 43 -36.94 8.95 4.26
N ASP A 44 -37.50 8.85 3.06
CA ASP A 44 -37.60 7.66 2.22
C ASP A 44 -36.45 7.51 1.20
N ALA A 45 -35.46 8.43 1.26
CA ALA A 45 -34.32 8.35 0.38
C ALA A 45 -33.51 7.08 0.63
N GLU A 46 -33.22 6.34 -0.42
CA GLU A 46 -32.34 5.17 -0.35
C GLU A 46 -30.87 5.60 -0.22
N LYS A 47 -30.11 4.85 0.56
CA LYS A 47 -28.67 5.05 0.67
C LYS A 47 -28.02 4.86 -0.69
N PRO A 48 -27.40 5.92 -1.26
CA PRO A 48 -26.68 5.78 -2.52
C PRO A 48 -25.65 4.68 -2.38
N GLN A 49 -25.62 3.75 -3.34
CA GLN A 49 -24.51 2.82 -3.40
C GLN A 49 -23.24 3.67 -3.53
N VAL A 50 -22.43 3.66 -2.49
CA VAL A 50 -21.07 4.13 -2.63
C VAL A 50 -20.50 3.21 -3.71
N PRO A 51 -20.14 3.68 -4.92
CA PRO A 51 -19.30 2.86 -5.75
C PRO A 51 -18.15 2.59 -4.80
N ARG A 52 -17.99 1.35 -4.38
CA ARG A 52 -16.73 0.90 -3.86
C ARG A 52 -15.77 1.43 -4.92
N ILE A 53 -15.06 2.50 -4.61
CA ILE A 53 -13.91 2.84 -5.39
C ILE A 53 -13.09 1.58 -5.21
N VAL A 54 -13.29 0.63 -6.10
CA VAL A 54 -12.31 -0.38 -6.44
C VAL A 54 -11.18 0.51 -6.86
N ARG A 55 -10.39 0.88 -5.86
CA ARG A 55 -9.21 1.69 -6.09
C ARG A 55 -8.53 0.90 -7.17
N LYS A 56 -8.07 1.55 -8.24
CA LYS A 56 -7.18 0.98 -9.26
C LYS A 56 -5.98 0.25 -8.62
N ARG A 57 -5.84 0.32 -7.31
CA ARG A 57 -5.03 -0.56 -6.47
C ARG A 57 -5.32 -2.04 -6.67
N ASP A 58 -6.56 -2.48 -6.88
CA ASP A 58 -6.85 -3.92 -6.94
C ASP A 58 -6.39 -4.53 -8.28
N ALA A 59 -6.44 -3.77 -9.38
CA ALA A 59 -5.88 -4.22 -10.67
C ALA A 59 -4.34 -4.09 -10.68
N ALA A 60 -3.79 -3.01 -10.15
CA ALA A 60 -2.36 -2.86 -9.96
C ALA A 60 -1.81 -3.80 -8.88
N GLN A 61 -2.59 -4.13 -7.85
CA GLN A 61 -2.24 -5.13 -6.85
C GLN A 61 -2.31 -6.55 -7.40
N SER A 62 -3.26 -6.91 -8.26
CA SER A 62 -3.28 -8.24 -8.86
C SER A 62 -2.12 -8.45 -9.83
N PHE A 63 -1.67 -7.38 -10.53
CA PHE A 63 -0.50 -7.42 -11.38
C PHE A 63 0.81 -7.42 -10.58
N ALA A 64 0.88 -6.64 -9.51
CA ALA A 64 2.02 -6.60 -8.60
C ALA A 64 2.07 -7.82 -7.67
N THR A 65 0.94 -8.45 -7.33
CA THR A 65 0.90 -9.57 -6.39
C THR A 65 1.56 -10.82 -6.96
N GLY A 66 1.44 -11.08 -8.26
CA GLY A 66 2.16 -12.18 -8.91
C GLY A 66 3.67 -11.94 -9.04
N MET A 67 4.09 -10.68 -9.16
CA MET A 67 5.50 -10.29 -9.32
C MET A 67 6.21 -10.02 -7.99
N LEU A 68 5.48 -9.62 -6.96
CA LEU A 68 6.01 -9.16 -5.66
C LEU A 68 5.64 -10.10 -4.50
N ASP A 69 5.11 -11.29 -4.77
CA ASP A 69 4.72 -12.24 -3.73
C ASP A 69 5.90 -12.65 -2.81
N ASN A 70 7.13 -12.49 -3.29
CA ASN A 70 8.35 -12.78 -2.54
C ASN A 70 8.98 -11.56 -1.86
N ALA A 71 8.47 -10.35 -2.13
CA ALA A 71 9.14 -9.10 -1.80
C ALA A 71 8.18 -8.09 -1.20
N ASN A 72 7.46 -8.46 -0.18
CA ASN A 72 6.44 -7.61 0.34
C ASN A 72 6.90 -6.92 1.63
N LEU A 73 7.75 -5.90 1.48
CA LEU A 73 8.12 -5.01 2.58
C LEU A 73 6.92 -4.23 3.11
N MET A 74 6.05 -3.79 2.22
CA MET A 74 4.92 -2.94 2.56
C MET A 74 3.91 -3.59 3.52
N PRO A 75 3.57 -4.89 3.45
CA PRO A 75 2.76 -5.54 4.47
C PRO A 75 3.46 -5.67 5.81
N LEU A 76 4.77 -5.90 5.85
CA LEU A 76 5.52 -5.93 7.10
C LEU A 76 5.59 -4.55 7.76
N MET A 77 5.65 -3.48 6.97
CA MET A 77 5.62 -2.10 7.46
C MET A 77 4.20 -1.64 7.86
N ASN A 78 3.18 -2.13 7.17
CA ASN A 78 1.79 -1.70 7.38
C ASN A 78 0.94 -2.71 8.15
N THR A 79 1.44 -3.92 8.41
CA THR A 79 0.75 -4.82 9.31
C THR A 79 0.97 -4.38 10.75
N PRO A 80 -0.10 -4.34 11.54
CA PRO A 80 0.02 -4.15 12.97
C PRO A 80 0.60 -5.43 13.59
N PHE A 81 1.87 -5.73 13.32
CA PHE A 81 2.56 -6.69 14.15
C PHE A 81 2.65 -6.10 15.55
N PRO A 82 2.23 -6.83 16.58
CA PRO A 82 2.45 -6.38 17.95
C PRO A 82 3.93 -6.04 18.13
N PRO A 83 4.26 -4.92 18.77
CA PRO A 83 5.65 -4.58 19.06
C PRO A 83 6.36 -5.77 19.70
N GLY A 84 7.52 -6.16 19.20
CA GLY A 84 8.31 -7.28 19.69
C GLY A 84 8.03 -8.65 19.07
N ARG A 85 7.00 -8.83 18.25
CA ARG A 85 6.72 -10.11 17.56
C ARG A 85 7.17 -10.16 16.11
N CYS A 86 7.64 -9.06 15.57
CA CYS A 86 8.05 -8.98 14.17
C CYS A 86 9.19 -9.97 13.86
N PHE A 87 10.21 -10.04 14.70
CA PHE A 87 11.33 -10.96 14.52
C PHE A 87 10.89 -12.43 14.55
N ALA A 88 10.08 -12.82 15.52
CA ALA A 88 9.55 -14.18 15.62
C ALA A 88 8.71 -14.57 14.37
N SER A 89 7.99 -13.62 13.79
CA SER A 89 7.23 -13.85 12.56
C SER A 89 8.16 -14.09 11.36
N VAL A 90 9.26 -13.35 11.26
CA VAL A 90 10.28 -13.55 10.23
C VAL A 90 11.01 -14.88 10.42
N GLU A 91 11.38 -15.22 11.65
CA GLU A 91 12.01 -16.52 11.97
C GLU A 91 11.13 -17.73 11.63
N ALA A 92 9.82 -17.59 11.78
CA ALA A 92 8.85 -18.63 11.44
C ALA A 92 8.65 -18.84 9.94
N MET A 93 9.15 -17.94 9.09
CA MET A 93 9.07 -18.09 7.63
C MET A 93 9.96 -19.24 7.15
N ALA A 94 9.53 -19.92 6.08
CA ALA A 94 10.36 -20.92 5.43
C ALA A 94 11.66 -20.27 4.89
N PRO A 95 12.82 -20.97 5.00
CA PRO A 95 14.07 -20.47 4.43
C PRO A 95 13.94 -20.17 2.93
N GLY A 96 14.48 -19.03 2.50
CA GLY A 96 14.46 -18.62 1.11
C GLY A 96 14.41 -17.12 0.93
N PRO A 97 14.38 -16.63 -0.31
CA PRO A 97 14.45 -15.20 -0.64
C PRO A 97 13.48 -14.32 0.14
N ARG A 98 12.26 -14.81 0.33
CA ARG A 98 11.22 -14.06 1.07
C ARG A 98 11.60 -13.83 2.53
N ARG A 99 12.15 -14.85 3.20
CA ARG A 99 12.59 -14.74 4.59
C ARG A 99 13.79 -13.81 4.71
N ASP A 100 14.78 -13.97 3.84
CA ASP A 100 16.02 -13.21 3.88
C ASP A 100 15.76 -11.73 3.60
N ILE A 101 14.89 -11.41 2.65
CA ILE A 101 14.44 -10.05 2.38
C ILE A 101 13.67 -9.48 3.57
N ALA A 102 12.77 -10.26 4.17
CA ALA A 102 12.03 -9.82 5.36
C ALA A 102 12.95 -9.59 6.57
N LEU A 103 14.00 -10.39 6.71
CA LEU A 103 15.02 -10.22 7.76
C LEU A 103 15.85 -8.96 7.54
N ALA A 104 16.28 -8.71 6.31
CA ALA A 104 16.98 -7.49 5.95
C ALA A 104 16.13 -6.23 6.22
N GLU A 105 14.86 -6.29 5.90
CA GLU A 105 13.93 -5.22 6.22
C GLU A 105 13.81 -4.99 7.72
N TYR A 106 13.65 -6.06 8.49
CA TYR A 106 13.63 -6.00 9.95
C TYR A 106 14.91 -5.34 10.49
N HIS A 107 16.08 -5.71 9.97
CA HIS A 107 17.34 -5.11 10.37
C HIS A 107 17.40 -3.63 10.02
N TYR A 108 16.96 -3.24 8.84
CA TYR A 108 16.90 -1.83 8.44
C TYR A 108 16.05 -0.99 9.42
N PHE A 109 14.83 -1.44 9.72
CA PHE A 109 13.93 -0.72 10.62
C PHE A 109 14.32 -0.78 12.10
N THR A 110 15.14 -1.74 12.49
CA THR A 110 15.70 -1.81 13.85
C THR A 110 17.05 -1.10 14.00
N GLY A 111 17.45 -0.31 12.99
CA GLY A 111 18.66 0.52 13.05
C GLY A 111 19.96 -0.26 12.79
N LYS A 112 19.90 -1.32 12.01
CA LYS A 112 21.06 -2.13 11.59
C LYS A 112 21.22 -2.14 10.07
N PRO A 113 21.42 -0.98 9.44
CA PRO A 113 21.44 -0.88 7.98
C PRO A 113 22.59 -1.67 7.33
N GLU A 114 23.74 -1.80 7.97
CA GLU A 114 24.85 -2.61 7.46
C GLU A 114 24.45 -4.10 7.32
N ALA A 115 23.80 -4.65 8.34
CA ALA A 115 23.31 -6.03 8.31
C ALA A 115 22.24 -6.19 7.22
N ALA A 116 21.32 -5.23 7.09
CA ALA A 116 20.30 -5.23 6.05
C ALA A 116 20.91 -5.23 4.64
N ALA A 117 21.92 -4.41 4.38
CA ALA A 117 22.61 -4.37 3.09
C ALA A 117 23.29 -5.71 2.78
N THR A 118 24.00 -6.29 3.76
CA THR A 118 24.72 -7.56 3.58
C THR A 118 23.77 -8.72 3.25
N GLU A 119 22.62 -8.79 3.90
CA GLU A 119 21.65 -9.87 3.69
C GLU A 119 21.01 -9.89 2.32
N VAL A 120 20.81 -8.73 1.71
CA VAL A 120 20.18 -8.65 0.38
C VAL A 120 21.15 -8.59 -0.78
N GLU A 121 22.45 -8.48 -0.54
CA GLU A 121 23.47 -8.31 -1.59
C GLU A 121 23.42 -9.41 -2.63
N SER A 122 23.24 -10.66 -2.22
CA SER A 122 23.15 -11.81 -3.13
C SER A 122 21.90 -11.79 -4.02
N TYR A 123 20.89 -11.03 -3.67
CA TYR A 123 19.64 -10.94 -4.41
C TYR A 123 19.60 -9.77 -5.42
N LEU A 124 20.60 -8.89 -5.44
CA LEU A 124 20.67 -7.77 -6.39
C LEU A 124 20.66 -8.20 -7.86
N THR A 125 21.15 -9.39 -8.13
CA THR A 125 21.20 -10.00 -9.48
C THR A 125 20.32 -11.24 -9.59
N SER A 126 19.37 -11.43 -8.68
CA SER A 126 18.47 -12.58 -8.69
C SER A 126 17.68 -12.69 -9.99
N ALA A 127 17.47 -13.91 -10.48
CA ALA A 127 16.55 -14.19 -11.58
C ALA A 127 15.08 -13.94 -11.20
N ASP A 128 14.75 -14.09 -9.91
CA ASP A 128 13.45 -13.72 -9.37
C ASP A 128 13.34 -12.18 -9.34
N MET A 129 12.50 -11.64 -10.21
CA MET A 129 12.30 -10.20 -10.36
C MET A 129 11.82 -9.56 -9.07
N GLY A 130 10.90 -10.22 -8.33
CA GLY A 130 10.37 -9.72 -7.08
C GLY A 130 11.45 -9.60 -6.00
N ALA A 131 12.23 -10.66 -5.83
CA ALA A 131 13.36 -10.67 -4.91
C ALA A 131 14.40 -9.60 -5.28
N ARG A 132 14.74 -9.49 -6.55
CA ARG A 132 15.69 -8.50 -7.05
C ARG A 132 15.25 -7.06 -6.79
N LEU A 133 13.99 -6.72 -7.12
CA LEU A 133 13.46 -5.37 -6.91
C LEU A 133 13.48 -4.97 -5.44
N SER A 134 13.09 -5.86 -4.55
CA SER A 134 13.10 -5.59 -3.12
C SER A 134 14.51 -5.50 -2.55
N ALA A 135 15.40 -6.40 -2.98
CA ALA A 135 16.80 -6.34 -2.58
C ALA A 135 17.44 -5.01 -2.99
N CYS A 136 17.24 -4.58 -4.25
CA CYS A 136 17.76 -3.28 -4.72
C CYS A 136 17.22 -2.12 -3.89
N LEU A 137 15.94 -2.15 -3.53
CA LEU A 137 15.32 -1.09 -2.75
C LEU A 137 15.88 -1.03 -1.32
N ILE A 138 15.94 -2.17 -0.62
CA ILE A 138 16.50 -2.24 0.75
C ILE A 138 17.98 -1.84 0.73
N TYR A 139 18.74 -2.38 -0.21
CA TYR A 139 20.16 -2.09 -0.35
C TYR A 139 20.42 -0.61 -0.56
N ALA A 140 19.61 0.05 -1.43
CA ALA A 140 19.71 1.47 -1.64
C ALA A 140 19.42 2.28 -0.37
N TYR A 141 18.33 1.97 0.35
CA TYR A 141 17.99 2.67 1.59
C TYR A 141 19.01 2.43 2.70
N ALA A 142 19.45 1.19 2.86
CA ALA A 142 20.46 0.84 3.86
C ALA A 142 21.78 1.60 3.62
N ASN A 143 22.28 1.57 2.38
CA ASN A 143 23.52 2.26 2.02
C ASN A 143 23.41 3.79 2.08
N LEU A 144 22.25 4.37 1.76
CA LEU A 144 22.01 5.80 1.97
C LEU A 144 22.07 6.16 3.46
N SER A 145 21.56 5.30 4.34
CA SER A 145 21.54 5.55 5.79
C SER A 145 22.94 5.54 6.42
N ILE A 146 23.88 4.78 5.84
CA ILE A 146 25.28 4.72 6.31
C ILE A 146 26.23 5.62 5.51
N GLY A 147 25.70 6.35 4.51
CA GLY A 147 26.48 7.28 3.70
C GLY A 147 27.20 6.67 2.49
N GLU A 148 26.97 5.39 2.19
CA GLU A 148 27.55 4.68 1.05
C GLU A 148 26.81 5.00 -0.26
N ILE A 149 26.93 6.25 -0.71
CA ILE A 149 26.15 6.80 -1.83
C ILE A 149 26.38 6.05 -3.14
N GLN A 150 27.58 5.55 -3.39
CA GLN A 150 27.90 4.83 -4.64
C GLN A 150 27.20 3.49 -4.70
N CYS A 151 27.15 2.76 -3.58
CA CYS A 151 26.41 1.50 -3.45
C CYS A 151 24.90 1.72 -3.67
N ALA A 152 24.34 2.78 -3.08
CA ALA A 152 22.95 3.15 -3.30
C ALA A 152 22.65 3.49 -4.76
N LYS A 153 23.51 4.26 -5.44
CA LYS A 153 23.37 4.57 -6.87
C LYS A 153 23.42 3.32 -7.75
N PHE A 154 24.30 2.39 -7.42
CA PHE A 154 24.37 1.10 -8.13
C PHE A 154 23.03 0.36 -8.02
N ALA A 155 22.52 0.17 -6.81
CA ALA A 155 21.26 -0.51 -6.60
C ALA A 155 20.08 0.16 -7.31
N LEU A 156 20.00 1.50 -7.31
CA LEU A 156 18.97 2.25 -8.02
C LEU A 156 19.08 2.09 -9.54
N LYS A 157 20.29 1.98 -10.08
CA LYS A 157 20.50 1.70 -11.50
C LYS A 157 20.00 0.31 -11.88
N GLU A 158 20.31 -0.70 -11.07
CA GLU A 158 19.82 -2.07 -11.25
C GLU A 158 18.29 -2.15 -11.13
N LEU A 159 17.72 -1.42 -10.18
CA LEU A 159 16.27 -1.29 -10.02
C LEU A 159 15.61 -0.72 -11.28
N ASN A 160 16.11 0.38 -11.79
CA ASN A 160 15.57 1.02 -12.99
C ASN A 160 15.70 0.12 -14.23
N ALA A 161 16.83 -0.56 -14.41
CA ALA A 161 17.03 -1.51 -15.51
C ALA A 161 16.02 -2.66 -15.44
N SER A 162 15.78 -3.18 -14.25
CA SER A 162 14.82 -4.26 -14.01
C SER A 162 13.37 -3.83 -14.28
N LEU A 163 13.00 -2.61 -13.88
CA LEU A 163 11.66 -2.06 -14.15
C LEU A 163 11.43 -1.79 -15.63
N SER A 164 12.44 -1.29 -16.35
CA SER A 164 12.37 -1.07 -17.79
C SER A 164 12.17 -2.38 -18.54
N ALA A 165 12.92 -3.42 -18.20
CA ALA A 165 12.78 -4.75 -18.81
C ALA A 165 11.40 -5.36 -18.55
N ALA A 166 10.83 -5.17 -17.35
CA ALA A 166 9.49 -5.63 -17.02
C ALA A 166 8.40 -4.87 -17.80
N GLY A 167 8.59 -3.57 -18.01
CA GLY A 167 7.68 -2.73 -18.82
C GLY A 167 7.61 -3.15 -20.28
N GLU A 168 8.73 -3.52 -20.88
CA GLU A 168 8.79 -3.99 -22.27
C GLU A 168 8.11 -5.35 -22.47
N GLN A 169 8.22 -6.26 -21.49
CA GLN A 169 7.54 -7.56 -21.53
C GLN A 169 6.01 -7.46 -21.39
N SER A 170 5.51 -6.39 -20.77
CA SER A 170 4.07 -6.16 -20.62
C SER A 170 3.41 -5.50 -21.83
N ALA A 171 4.21 -5.04 -22.80
CA ALA A 171 3.74 -4.36 -24.00
C ALA A 171 3.65 -5.29 -25.24
N GLN A 172 4.05 -6.55 -25.11
CA GLN A 172 3.92 -7.63 -26.10
C GLN A 172 2.72 -8.53 -25.75
#